data_03ee5ccedc494069d513cc93d4521b29
#
_entry.id   03ee5ccedc494069d513cc93d4521b29
#
_cell.length_a   1.000
_cell.length_b   1.000
_cell.length_c   1.000
_cell.angle_alpha   90.00
_cell.angle_beta   90.00
_cell.angle_gamma   90.00
#
_symmetry.space_group_name_H-M   'P 1'
#
loop_
_entity.id
_entity.type
_entity.pdbx_description
1 polymer ?
#
loop_
_entity_poly.entity_id
_entity_poly.type
_entity_poly.pdbx_seq_one_letter_code
_entity_poly.pdbx_strand_id
1 'polypeptide(L)'
;MKLQGLGPRAVVADALEPDDNESNSAAPLASGLRMRLWALDARVLDVAVLTDRERLRTILYEAARSGGATVVGEEFCVFPNGAVTGVLVLAQSHLSIHTWPERSLANVDLLSCGDLPGERMLRLVARQLHAQHVTITSVPRGPWS
;
A
#
# COMPACT_ATOMS: atom_id res chain seq x y z
N MET A 1 5.13 31.67 -14.25
CA MET A 1 6.19 30.65 -14.39
C MET A 1 5.52 29.29 -14.40
N LYS A 2 5.42 28.68 -15.59
CA LYS A 2 4.69 27.42 -15.78
C LYS A 2 5.64 26.27 -15.46
N LEU A 3 5.38 25.53 -14.41
CA LEU A 3 6.01 24.22 -14.20
C LEU A 3 5.35 23.23 -15.17
N GLN A 4 6.05 22.93 -16.24
CA GLN A 4 5.65 21.88 -17.15
C GLN A 4 5.87 20.53 -16.47
N GLY A 5 4.81 19.72 -16.45
CA GLY A 5 4.78 18.42 -15.83
C GLY A 5 5.83 17.46 -16.41
N LEU A 6 6.66 16.95 -15.53
CA LEU A 6 7.41 15.72 -15.79
C LEU A 6 6.47 14.56 -15.41
N GLY A 7 5.89 13.97 -16.44
CA GLY A 7 5.23 12.66 -16.30
C GLY A 7 6.23 11.61 -15.80
N PRO A 8 5.74 10.50 -15.24
CA PRO A 8 6.63 9.45 -14.75
C PRO A 8 7.49 8.93 -15.92
N ARG A 9 8.77 9.26 -15.86
CA ARG A 9 9.74 8.60 -16.72
C ARG A 9 9.83 7.16 -16.24
N ALA A 10 9.37 6.26 -17.06
CA ALA A 10 9.80 4.87 -16.94
C ALA A 10 11.32 4.88 -17.14
N VAL A 11 12.06 4.70 -16.06
CA VAL A 11 13.48 4.38 -16.16
C VAL A 11 13.53 2.96 -16.68
N VAL A 12 13.70 2.82 -17.99
CA VAL A 12 14.13 1.56 -18.55
C VAL A 12 15.56 1.40 -18.04
N ALA A 13 15.74 0.58 -17.01
CA ALA A 13 17.07 0.14 -16.65
C ALA A 13 17.63 -0.59 -17.86
N ASP A 14 18.72 -0.03 -18.40
CA ASP A 14 19.52 -0.68 -19.41
C ASP A 14 19.84 -2.08 -18.88
N ALA A 15 19.50 -3.10 -19.65
CA ALA A 15 19.78 -4.46 -19.28
C ALA A 15 21.31 -4.61 -19.13
N LEU A 16 21.74 -4.77 -17.90
CA LEU A 16 23.09 -5.25 -17.65
C LEU A 16 23.14 -6.66 -18.23
N GLU A 17 23.96 -6.80 -19.27
CA GLU A 17 24.28 -8.11 -19.81
C GLU A 17 24.73 -9.02 -18.67
N PRO A 18 24.22 -10.25 -18.59
CA PRO A 18 24.64 -11.16 -17.54
C PRO A 18 26.13 -11.48 -17.76
N ASP A 19 26.92 -11.25 -16.75
CA ASP A 19 28.29 -11.71 -16.70
C ASP A 19 28.28 -13.25 -16.62
N ASP A 20 28.65 -13.91 -17.73
CA ASP A 20 28.63 -15.36 -17.92
C ASP A 20 29.77 -16.06 -17.14
N ASN A 21 30.02 -15.64 -15.91
CA ASN A 21 31.00 -16.37 -15.14
C ASN A 21 30.75 -16.31 -13.62
N GLU A 22 29.77 -17.08 -13.19
CA GLU A 22 29.86 -17.65 -11.85
C GLU A 22 29.02 -18.92 -11.74
N SER A 23 29.72 -20.04 -11.85
CA SER A 23 29.29 -21.29 -11.26
C SER A 23 29.33 -21.13 -9.73
N ASN A 24 28.40 -20.37 -9.21
CA ASN A 24 28.16 -20.32 -7.79
C ASN A 24 26.85 -21.05 -7.51
N SER A 25 26.98 -22.26 -6.97
CA SER A 25 25.88 -22.97 -6.37
C SER A 25 25.39 -22.18 -5.16
N ALA A 26 24.76 -21.05 -5.40
CA ALA A 26 23.97 -20.40 -4.39
C ALA A 26 22.88 -21.39 -3.98
N ALA A 27 22.89 -21.81 -2.72
CA ALA A 27 21.75 -22.47 -2.13
C ALA A 27 20.50 -21.68 -2.51
N PRO A 28 19.40 -22.34 -2.93
CA PRO A 28 18.18 -21.62 -3.23
C PRO A 28 17.88 -20.72 -2.04
N LEU A 29 17.92 -19.40 -2.29
CA LEU A 29 17.45 -18.43 -1.32
C LEU A 29 16.14 -18.95 -0.82
N ALA A 30 16.04 -19.15 0.48
CA ALA A 30 14.95 -19.84 1.14
C ALA A 30 13.65 -19.49 0.44
N SER A 31 13.01 -20.49 -0.08
CA SER A 31 11.87 -20.44 -0.96
C SER A 31 10.91 -19.33 -0.56
N GLY A 32 10.95 -18.23 -1.33
CA GLY A 32 9.82 -17.38 -1.41
C GLY A 32 9.70 -16.29 -0.36
N LEU A 33 10.60 -15.30 -0.39
CA LEU A 33 10.16 -13.98 0.05
C LEU A 33 9.06 -13.53 -0.92
N ARG A 34 7.82 -13.90 -0.62
CA ARG A 34 6.67 -13.47 -1.40
C ARG A 34 6.34 -12.05 -1.01
N MET A 35 6.61 -11.13 -1.90
CA MET A 35 6.19 -9.74 -1.75
C MET A 35 5.12 -9.42 -2.77
N ARG A 36 4.13 -8.70 -2.35
CA ARG A 36 3.05 -8.24 -3.21
C ARG A 36 2.61 -6.86 -2.77
N LEU A 37 2.51 -5.97 -3.74
CA LEU A 37 1.88 -4.68 -3.53
C LEU A 37 0.39 -4.82 -3.83
N TRP A 38 -0.43 -4.39 -2.89
CA TRP A 38 -1.87 -4.34 -3.00
C TRP A 38 -2.32 -2.88 -3.01
N ALA A 39 -3.19 -2.55 -3.93
CA ALA A 39 -3.78 -1.23 -4.03
C ALA A 39 -5.31 -1.34 -3.96
N LEU A 40 -5.90 -0.52 -3.11
CA LEU A 40 -7.35 -0.39 -2.98
C LEU A 40 -7.75 1.03 -3.38
N ASP A 41 -8.66 1.12 -4.34
CA ASP A 41 -9.37 2.35 -4.67
C ASP A 41 -10.82 2.21 -4.20
N ALA A 42 -11.25 3.09 -3.32
CA ALA A 42 -12.55 3.00 -2.68
C ALA A 42 -13.33 4.30 -2.83
N ARG A 43 -14.55 4.21 -3.36
CA ARG A 43 -15.50 5.32 -3.34
C ARG A 43 -16.23 5.31 -1.99
N VAL A 44 -16.14 6.43 -1.28
CA VAL A 44 -16.72 6.61 0.05
C VAL A 44 -17.60 7.85 0.04
N LEU A 45 -18.92 7.66 0.11
CA LEU A 45 -19.88 8.76 0.02
C LEU A 45 -20.00 9.53 1.34
N ASP A 46 -19.75 8.89 2.46
CA ASP A 46 -19.69 9.57 3.75
C ASP A 46 -18.35 10.29 3.91
N VAL A 47 -18.32 11.54 3.49
CA VAL A 47 -17.13 12.39 3.53
C VAL A 47 -16.61 12.57 4.95
N ALA A 48 -17.47 12.49 5.97
CA ALA A 48 -17.05 12.60 7.37
C ALA A 48 -16.04 11.52 7.75
N VAL A 49 -16.16 10.32 7.20
CA VAL A 49 -15.17 9.24 7.42
C VAL A 49 -13.82 9.61 6.83
N LEU A 50 -13.83 10.26 5.66
CA LEU A 50 -12.58 10.61 4.94
C LEU A 50 -11.79 11.75 5.60
N THR A 51 -12.39 12.46 6.53
CA THR A 51 -11.77 13.58 7.25
C THR A 51 -11.55 13.28 8.73
N ASP A 52 -11.91 12.09 9.19
CA ASP A 52 -11.77 11.67 10.58
C ASP A 52 -10.45 10.90 10.77
N ARG A 53 -9.40 11.64 11.12
CA ARG A 53 -8.06 11.09 11.35
C ARG A 53 -8.06 9.91 12.33
N GLU A 54 -8.74 10.03 13.46
CA GLU A 54 -8.73 8.97 14.49
C GLU A 54 -9.46 7.71 14.04
N ARG A 55 -10.57 7.89 13.32
CA ARG A 55 -11.28 6.76 12.75
C ARG A 55 -10.45 6.05 11.68
N LEU A 56 -9.83 6.79 10.79
CA LEU A 56 -8.94 6.21 9.76
C LEU A 56 -7.76 5.48 10.39
N ARG A 57 -7.18 6.04 11.43
CA ARG A 57 -6.12 5.39 12.22
C ARG A 57 -6.60 4.06 12.78
N THR A 58 -7.76 4.03 13.43
CA THR A 58 -8.35 2.81 13.99
C THR A 58 -8.59 1.77 12.91
N ILE A 59 -9.12 2.16 11.76
CA ILE A 59 -9.37 1.25 10.62
C ILE A 59 -8.07 0.58 10.16
N LEU A 60 -6.99 1.35 9.98
CA LEU A 60 -5.72 0.78 9.57
C LEU A 60 -5.12 -0.15 10.62
N TYR A 61 -5.21 0.20 11.89
CA TYR A 61 -4.73 -0.67 12.98
C TYR A 61 -5.52 -1.98 13.06
N GLU A 62 -6.82 -1.94 12.90
CA GLU A 62 -7.65 -3.15 12.88
C GLU A 62 -7.31 -4.04 11.69
N ALA A 63 -7.09 -3.46 10.51
CA ALA A 63 -6.67 -4.19 9.34
C ALA A 63 -5.30 -4.87 9.55
N ALA A 64 -4.33 -4.14 10.10
CA ALA A 64 -3.01 -4.69 10.42
C ALA A 64 -3.12 -5.83 11.43
N ARG A 65 -3.88 -5.65 12.49
CA ARG A 65 -4.11 -6.68 13.52
C ARG A 65 -4.77 -7.92 12.93
N SER A 66 -5.79 -7.74 12.11
CA SER A 66 -6.52 -8.85 11.48
C SER A 66 -5.62 -9.72 10.60
N GLY A 67 -4.63 -9.11 9.98
CA GLY A 67 -3.64 -9.80 9.14
C GLY A 67 -2.46 -10.39 9.90
N GLY A 68 -2.36 -10.13 11.21
CA GLY A 68 -1.21 -10.55 12.01
C GLY A 68 0.05 -9.71 11.76
N ALA A 69 -0.11 -8.50 11.20
CA ALA A 69 1.00 -7.59 10.97
C ALA A 69 1.43 -6.90 12.27
N THR A 70 2.73 -6.69 12.42
CA THR A 70 3.30 -5.95 13.56
C THR A 70 3.50 -4.50 13.18
N VAL A 71 2.82 -3.58 13.87
CA VAL A 71 2.98 -2.14 13.69
C VAL A 71 4.17 -1.67 14.52
N VAL A 72 5.14 -1.02 13.89
CA VAL A 72 6.36 -0.51 14.53
C VAL A 72 6.44 1.02 14.53
N GLY A 73 5.54 1.70 13.86
CA GLY A 73 5.46 3.16 13.81
C GLY A 73 4.26 3.64 13.03
N GLU A 74 3.96 4.92 13.17
CA GLU A 74 2.85 5.56 12.45
C GLU A 74 3.10 7.05 12.21
N GLU A 75 2.48 7.59 11.17
CA GLU A 75 2.36 9.02 10.93
C GLU A 75 1.02 9.32 10.25
N PHE A 76 0.33 10.35 10.72
CA PHE A 76 -0.93 10.82 10.14
C PHE A 76 -0.90 12.34 10.02
N CYS A 77 -1.08 12.83 8.80
CA CYS A 77 -1.12 14.25 8.48
C CYS A 77 -2.53 14.64 8.02
N VAL A 78 -3.04 15.75 8.56
CA VAL A 78 -4.32 16.34 8.16
C VAL A 78 -4.04 17.60 7.36
N PHE A 79 -4.64 17.71 6.18
CA PHE A 79 -4.49 18.85 5.29
C PHE A 79 -5.61 19.87 5.50
N PRO A 80 -5.46 21.13 4.99
CA PRO A 80 -6.43 22.19 5.23
C PRO A 80 -7.88 21.89 4.79
N ASN A 81 -8.06 21.06 3.76
CA ASN A 81 -9.37 20.60 3.30
C ASN A 81 -9.93 19.39 4.10
N GLY A 82 -9.25 18.99 5.15
CA GLY A 82 -9.61 17.82 5.96
C GLY A 82 -9.11 16.49 5.42
N ALA A 83 -8.50 16.45 4.24
CA ALA A 83 -7.89 15.23 3.71
C ALA A 83 -6.83 14.69 4.66
N VAL A 84 -6.68 13.37 4.68
CA VAL A 84 -5.73 12.69 5.56
C VAL A 84 -4.79 11.84 4.72
N THR A 85 -3.51 11.95 5.02
CA THR A 85 -2.50 10.95 4.64
C THR A 85 -2.04 10.23 5.90
N GLY A 86 -2.17 8.92 5.92
CA GLY A 86 -1.76 8.09 7.03
C GLY A 86 -0.89 6.92 6.60
N VAL A 87 0.11 6.61 7.41
CA VAL A 87 1.00 5.47 7.17
C VAL A 87 1.21 4.72 8.47
N LEU A 88 1.00 3.42 8.44
CA LEU A 88 1.53 2.50 9.43
C LEU A 88 2.81 1.88 8.89
N VAL A 89 3.88 2.02 9.64
CA VAL A 89 5.10 1.27 9.39
C VAL A 89 4.93 -0.11 10.02
N LEU A 90 4.96 -1.11 9.19
CA LEU A 90 4.87 -2.51 9.62
C LEU A 90 6.26 -3.14 9.62
N ALA A 91 6.44 -4.20 10.39
CA ALA A 91 7.68 -4.96 10.31
C ALA A 91 7.89 -5.44 8.86
N GLN A 92 8.94 -4.91 8.21
CA GLN A 92 9.33 -5.14 6.81
C GLN A 92 8.26 -4.75 5.76
N SER A 93 7.34 -3.80 6.10
CA SER A 93 6.20 -3.50 5.25
C SER A 93 5.60 -2.13 5.58
N HIS A 94 4.50 -1.78 4.93
CA HIS A 94 3.71 -0.60 5.25
C HIS A 94 2.24 -0.80 4.86
N LEU A 95 1.39 -0.03 5.50
CA LEU A 95 -0.02 0.14 5.14
C LEU A 95 -0.32 1.64 5.16
N SER A 96 -0.72 2.20 4.03
CA SER A 96 -0.95 3.63 3.89
C SER A 96 -2.33 3.94 3.36
N ILE A 97 -2.84 5.12 3.71
CA ILE A 97 -4.11 5.65 3.19
C ILE A 97 -3.94 7.11 2.78
N HIS A 98 -4.58 7.47 1.67
CA HIS A 98 -4.78 8.84 1.25
C HIS A 98 -6.26 9.07 1.02
N THR A 99 -6.82 10.15 1.58
CA THR A 99 -8.22 10.50 1.36
C THR A 99 -8.35 11.76 0.52
N TRP A 100 -9.39 11.79 -0.29
CA TRP A 100 -9.75 12.88 -1.19
C TRP A 100 -11.22 13.22 -0.96
N PRO A 101 -11.54 14.00 0.10
CA PRO A 101 -12.94 14.29 0.45
C PRO A 101 -13.73 14.89 -0.70
N GLU A 102 -13.11 15.79 -1.48
CA GLU A 102 -13.70 16.46 -2.64
C GLU A 102 -14.02 15.50 -3.79
N ARG A 103 -13.49 14.29 -3.77
CA ARG A 103 -13.71 13.24 -4.78
C ARG A 103 -14.44 12.02 -4.24
N SER A 104 -14.80 12.03 -2.96
CA SER A 104 -15.37 10.86 -2.27
C SER A 104 -14.50 9.61 -2.47
N LEU A 105 -13.19 9.77 -2.36
CA LEU A 105 -12.21 8.75 -2.71
C LEU A 105 -11.23 8.49 -1.56
N ALA A 106 -10.90 7.23 -1.35
CA ALA A 106 -9.76 6.79 -0.57
C ALA A 106 -8.88 5.84 -1.40
N ASN A 107 -7.57 6.05 -1.34
CA ASN A 107 -6.58 5.12 -1.87
C ASN A 107 -5.82 4.49 -0.71
N VAL A 108 -5.66 3.18 -0.74
CA VAL A 108 -4.95 2.42 0.30
C VAL A 108 -3.93 1.50 -0.36
N ASP A 109 -2.70 1.54 0.13
CA ASP A 109 -1.63 0.69 -0.35
C ASP A 109 -1.08 -0.17 0.78
N LEU A 110 -0.83 -1.43 0.47
CA LEU A 110 -0.22 -2.40 1.36
C LEU A 110 0.89 -3.13 0.63
N LEU A 111 2.10 -3.05 1.14
CA LEU A 111 3.15 -4.00 0.74
C LEU A 111 3.08 -5.20 1.68
N SER A 112 2.75 -6.36 1.17
CA SER A 112 2.71 -7.59 1.96
C SER A 112 3.96 -8.41 1.77
N CYS A 113 4.45 -9.00 2.85
CA CYS A 113 5.57 -9.94 2.86
C CYS A 113 5.10 -11.27 3.41
N GLY A 114 5.55 -12.37 2.82
CA GLY A 114 5.20 -13.71 3.26
C GLY A 114 3.70 -14.01 3.13
N ASP A 115 3.14 -14.58 4.18
CA ASP A 115 1.74 -15.05 4.20
C ASP A 115 0.74 -13.98 4.67
N LEU A 116 1.14 -12.72 4.70
CA LEU A 116 0.24 -11.63 5.08
C LEU A 116 -0.97 -11.60 4.13
N PRO A 117 -2.21 -11.70 4.64
CA PRO A 117 -3.42 -11.81 3.81
C PRO A 117 -3.86 -10.43 3.28
N GLY A 118 -3.12 -9.90 2.31
CA GLY A 118 -3.27 -8.53 1.84
C GLY A 118 -4.67 -8.20 1.33
N GLU A 119 -5.27 -9.07 0.51
CA GLU A 119 -6.62 -8.83 0.00
C GLU A 119 -7.64 -8.75 1.14
N ARG A 120 -7.57 -9.67 2.08
CA ARG A 120 -8.49 -9.70 3.23
C ARG A 120 -8.36 -8.45 4.08
N MET A 121 -7.13 -7.99 4.30
CA MET A 121 -6.87 -6.75 5.04
C MET A 121 -7.48 -5.53 4.35
N LEU A 122 -7.30 -5.40 3.05
CA LEU A 122 -7.86 -4.28 2.29
C LEU A 122 -9.39 -4.36 2.19
N ARG A 123 -9.97 -5.55 2.09
CA ARG A 123 -11.42 -5.72 2.14
C ARG A 123 -12.00 -5.29 3.50
N LEU A 124 -11.28 -5.54 4.59
CA LEU A 124 -11.69 -5.04 5.90
C LEU A 124 -11.67 -3.50 5.93
N VAL A 125 -10.63 -2.88 5.40
CA VAL A 125 -10.56 -1.41 5.29
C VAL A 125 -11.77 -0.89 4.50
N ALA A 126 -12.04 -1.46 3.34
CA ALA A 126 -13.16 -1.06 2.50
C ALA A 126 -14.52 -1.16 3.23
N ARG A 127 -14.75 -2.23 3.97
CA ARG A 127 -15.97 -2.40 4.77
C ARG A 127 -16.08 -1.34 5.86
N GLN A 128 -15.00 -1.08 6.56
CA GLN A 128 -14.98 -0.09 7.66
C GLN A 128 -15.11 1.35 7.16
N LEU A 129 -14.68 1.62 5.94
CA LEU A 129 -14.92 2.90 5.26
C LEU A 129 -16.35 3.03 4.73
N HIS A 130 -17.15 1.98 4.78
CA HIS A 130 -18.46 1.91 4.13
C HIS A 130 -18.37 2.22 2.63
N ALA A 131 -17.35 1.69 1.99
CA ALA A 131 -17.09 1.91 0.57
C ALA A 131 -18.18 1.32 -0.31
N GLN A 132 -18.58 2.05 -1.34
CA GLN A 132 -19.64 1.65 -2.26
C GLN A 132 -19.11 1.00 -3.53
N HIS A 133 -18.00 1.49 -4.03
CA HIS A 133 -17.27 0.89 -5.13
C HIS A 133 -15.83 0.64 -4.67
N VAL A 134 -15.36 -0.55 -4.94
CA VAL A 134 -14.05 -1.02 -4.50
C VAL A 134 -13.36 -1.70 -5.65
N THR A 135 -12.13 -1.26 -5.93
CA THR A 135 -11.22 -1.96 -6.82
C THR A 135 -9.98 -2.34 -6.03
N ILE A 136 -9.64 -3.62 -6.02
CA ILE A 136 -8.40 -4.11 -5.42
C ILE A 136 -7.54 -4.68 -6.53
N THR A 137 -6.33 -4.15 -6.65
CA THR A 137 -5.33 -4.59 -7.61
C THR A 137 -4.10 -5.07 -6.86
N SER A 138 -3.40 -6.06 -7.39
CA SER A 138 -2.16 -6.50 -6.78
C SER A 138 -1.09 -6.78 -7.82
N VAL A 139 0.15 -6.50 -7.42
CA VAL A 139 1.34 -6.69 -8.25
C VAL A 139 2.36 -7.51 -7.47
N PRO A 140 2.84 -8.63 -8.01
CA PRO A 140 3.97 -9.33 -7.44
C PRO A 140 5.19 -8.41 -7.40
N ARG A 141 5.91 -8.45 -6.31
CA ARG A 141 7.13 -7.66 -6.11
C ARG A 141 8.26 -8.57 -5.66
N GLY A 142 9.44 -8.09 -5.84
CA GLY A 142 10.61 -8.76 -5.32
C GLY A 142 11.43 -9.48 -6.37
N PRO A 143 12.38 -10.28 -5.90
CA PRO A 143 13.29 -10.86 -6.81
C PRO A 143 12.57 -11.78 -7.79
N TRP A 144 12.95 -11.63 -8.94
CA TRP A 144 12.82 -12.43 -10.09
C TRP A 144 12.78 -13.93 -9.70
N SER A 145 11.69 -14.52 -9.94
CA SER A 145 11.51 -15.97 -9.89
C SER A 145 11.96 -16.58 -11.22
#